data_b4b150645bc188a806f8c97749599c84
#
_entry.id   b4b150645bc188a806f8c97749599c84
#
_cell.length_a   1.000
_cell.length_b   1.000
_cell.length_c   1.000
_cell.angle_alpha   90.00
_cell.angle_beta   90.00
_cell.angle_gamma   90.00
#
_symmetry.space_group_name_H-M   'P 1'
#
loop_
_entity.id
_entity.type
_entity.pdbx_description
1 polymer ?
#
loop_
_entity_poly.entity_id
_entity_poly.type
_entity_poly.pdbx_seq_one_letter_code
_entity_poly.pdbx_strand_id
1 'polypeptide(L)'
;MALLTEEHLRWVGTSDPPVTVEISRRDIVKYATATEQRQAKYLVGDEAPPMFIFNLFAQIPTMDDIRADGLARRTGAGPSLPLKRMMAGGTNVELHRPIRAGDVLTATRTLVAMSEKEGRSGPLIFLEYQTDVVDADGN
;
A
#
# COMPACT_ATOMS: atom_id res chain seq x y z
N MET A 1 23.07 2.93 -19.96
CA MET A 1 22.22 1.83 -20.49
C MET A 1 20.91 1.85 -19.71
N ALA A 2 19.79 1.85 -20.42
CA ALA A 2 18.48 1.81 -19.77
C ALA A 2 18.27 0.48 -19.03
N LEU A 3 17.82 0.54 -17.79
CA LEU A 3 17.48 -0.63 -16.99
C LEU A 3 16.05 -1.12 -17.24
N LEU A 4 15.17 -0.18 -17.58
CA LEU A 4 13.80 -0.49 -17.97
C LEU A 4 13.74 -0.85 -19.46
N THR A 5 13.13 -1.98 -19.75
CA THR A 5 12.88 -2.46 -21.11
C THR A 5 11.41 -2.26 -21.47
N GLU A 6 11.05 -2.42 -22.74
CA GLU A 6 9.66 -2.40 -23.18
C GLU A 6 8.82 -3.47 -22.46
N GLU A 7 9.41 -4.62 -22.16
CA GLU A 7 8.75 -5.68 -21.40
C GLU A 7 8.38 -5.22 -20.00
N HIS A 8 9.27 -4.50 -19.31
CA HIS A 8 8.96 -3.89 -18.01
C HIS A 8 7.81 -2.87 -18.13
N LEU A 9 7.88 -2.00 -19.13
CA LEU A 9 6.89 -0.93 -19.33
C LEU A 9 5.49 -1.43 -19.68
N ARG A 10 5.37 -2.65 -20.21
CA ARG A 10 4.05 -3.28 -20.48
C ARG A 10 3.24 -3.55 -19.21
N TRP A 11 3.89 -3.57 -18.05
CA TRP A 11 3.20 -3.73 -16.76
C TRP A 11 2.49 -2.45 -16.30
N VAL A 12 2.83 -1.29 -16.85
CA VAL A 12 2.14 -0.04 -16.55
C VAL A 12 0.68 -0.15 -17.01
N GLY A 13 -0.24 0.22 -16.13
CA GLY A 13 -1.68 0.06 -16.32
C GLY A 13 -2.25 -1.27 -15.82
N THR A 14 -1.42 -2.20 -15.34
CA THR A 14 -1.91 -3.45 -14.74
C THR A 14 -2.30 -3.26 -13.30
N SER A 15 -3.39 -3.91 -12.88
CA SER A 15 -3.89 -3.87 -11.52
C SER A 15 -3.74 -5.22 -10.83
N ASP A 16 -3.50 -5.17 -9.52
CA ASP A 16 -3.61 -6.35 -8.67
C ASP A 16 -5.10 -6.73 -8.49
N PRO A 17 -5.40 -7.97 -8.13
CA PRO A 17 -6.74 -8.35 -7.73
C PRO A 17 -7.23 -7.47 -6.58
N PRO A 18 -8.52 -7.07 -6.57
CA PRO A 18 -9.08 -6.27 -5.48
C PRO A 18 -8.98 -6.98 -4.14
N VAL A 19 -8.74 -6.22 -3.07
CA VAL A 19 -8.70 -6.73 -1.70
C VAL A 19 -9.78 -6.04 -0.89
N THR A 20 -10.65 -6.82 -0.25
CA THR A 20 -11.72 -6.31 0.61
C THR A 20 -11.40 -6.55 2.08
N VAL A 21 -11.57 -5.54 2.90
CA VAL A 21 -11.29 -5.57 4.36
C VAL A 21 -12.46 -4.95 5.10
N GLU A 22 -12.89 -5.60 6.17
CA GLU A 22 -13.82 -5.03 7.15
C GLU A 22 -13.03 -4.28 8.23
N ILE A 23 -13.45 -3.06 8.53
CA ILE A 23 -12.77 -2.20 9.50
C ILE A 23 -13.29 -2.48 10.90
N SER A 24 -12.45 -3.06 11.74
CA SER A 24 -12.80 -3.32 13.12
C SER A 24 -12.46 -2.13 14.05
N ARG A 25 -13.33 -1.88 15.02
CA ARG A 25 -13.06 -0.91 16.09
C ARG A 25 -11.76 -1.22 16.84
N ARG A 26 -11.51 -2.50 17.07
CA ARG A 26 -10.29 -2.96 17.76
C ARG A 26 -9.03 -2.57 17.03
N ASP A 27 -9.01 -2.71 15.70
CA ASP A 27 -7.82 -2.40 14.89
C ASP A 27 -7.58 -0.90 14.85
N ILE A 28 -8.64 -0.09 14.80
CA ILE A 28 -8.52 1.38 14.92
C ILE A 28 -7.87 1.75 16.25
N VAL A 29 -8.38 1.21 17.37
CA VAL A 29 -7.85 1.50 18.72
C VAL A 29 -6.39 1.06 18.84
N LYS A 30 -6.02 -0.13 18.33
CA LYS A 30 -4.64 -0.60 18.33
C LYS A 30 -3.72 0.34 17.56
N TYR A 31 -4.13 0.74 16.37
CA TYR A 31 -3.36 1.67 15.55
C TYR A 31 -3.24 3.05 16.22
N ALA A 32 -4.33 3.58 16.72
CA ALA A 32 -4.35 4.87 17.41
C ALA A 32 -3.42 4.88 18.63
N THR A 33 -3.42 3.81 19.41
CA THR A 33 -2.54 3.65 20.57
C THR A 33 -1.08 3.54 20.13
N ALA A 34 -0.79 2.71 19.12
CA ALA A 34 0.57 2.50 18.62
C ALA A 34 1.20 3.75 17.98
N THR A 35 0.36 4.63 17.43
CA THR A 35 0.80 5.89 16.81
C THR A 35 0.62 7.11 17.73
N GLU A 36 0.39 6.89 19.02
CA GLU A 36 0.28 7.94 20.06
C GLU A 36 -0.79 9.00 19.75
N GLN A 37 -1.90 8.59 19.15
CA GLN A 37 -3.02 9.50 18.90
C GLN A 37 -3.62 9.99 20.23
N ARG A 38 -4.09 11.24 20.25
CA ARG A 38 -4.65 11.87 21.45
C ARG A 38 -6.12 12.28 21.32
N GLN A 39 -6.66 12.26 20.11
CA GLN A 39 -8.06 12.59 19.87
C GLN A 39 -8.96 11.44 20.31
N ALA A 40 -10.01 11.76 21.08
CA ALA A 40 -10.92 10.76 21.63
C ALA A 40 -11.55 9.88 20.56
N LYS A 41 -11.95 10.44 19.43
CA LYS A 41 -12.57 9.69 18.31
C LYS A 41 -11.69 8.53 17.77
N TYR A 42 -10.37 8.68 17.82
CA TYR A 42 -9.45 7.63 17.42
C TYR A 42 -9.24 6.60 18.54
N LEU A 43 -9.11 7.08 19.77
CA LEU A 43 -8.83 6.22 20.93
C LEU A 43 -10.02 5.33 21.32
N VAL A 44 -11.25 5.75 21.01
CA VAL A 44 -12.45 4.91 21.21
C VAL A 44 -12.79 4.09 19.96
N GLY A 45 -12.07 4.30 18.86
CA GLY A 45 -12.22 3.53 17.64
C GLY A 45 -13.45 3.87 16.80
N ASP A 46 -14.01 5.07 16.95
CA ASP A 46 -15.14 5.52 16.13
C ASP A 46 -14.69 5.94 14.73
N GLU A 47 -13.50 6.52 14.64
CA GLU A 47 -12.89 6.98 13.40
C GLU A 47 -11.42 6.58 13.36
N ALA A 48 -10.93 6.16 12.22
CA ALA A 48 -9.52 5.84 12.03
C ALA A 48 -8.69 7.09 11.73
N PRO A 49 -7.46 7.18 12.26
CA PRO A 49 -6.51 8.20 11.81
C PRO A 49 -6.23 8.06 10.31
N PRO A 50 -5.96 9.18 9.58
CA PRO A 50 -5.82 9.16 8.11
C PRO A 50 -4.85 8.11 7.57
N MET A 51 -3.69 7.93 8.22
CA MET A 51 -2.69 6.96 7.77
C MET A 51 -2.98 5.50 8.15
N PHE A 52 -4.08 5.22 8.83
CA PHE A 52 -4.56 3.86 9.10
C PHE A 52 -4.69 3.03 7.81
N ILE A 53 -5.08 3.68 6.71
CA ILE A 53 -5.28 3.04 5.41
C ILE A 53 -3.98 2.51 4.79
N PHE A 54 -2.81 3.01 5.19
CA PHE A 54 -1.55 2.80 4.49
C PHE A 54 -1.18 1.32 4.27
N ASN A 55 -1.36 0.47 5.28
CA ASN A 55 -1.06 -0.97 5.20
C ASN A 55 -2.30 -1.86 5.32
N LEU A 56 -3.49 -1.27 5.30
CA LEU A 56 -4.73 -1.98 5.56
C LEU A 56 -5.00 -3.13 4.59
N PHE A 57 -4.62 -2.94 3.32
CA PHE A 57 -4.85 -3.90 2.25
C PHE A 57 -3.64 -4.78 1.94
N ALA A 58 -2.58 -4.68 2.73
CA ALA A 58 -1.42 -5.56 2.59
C ALA A 58 -1.81 -7.00 2.92
N GLN A 59 -1.34 -7.94 2.12
CA GLN A 59 -1.52 -9.35 2.45
C GLN A 59 -0.77 -9.68 3.74
N ILE A 60 -1.41 -10.44 4.60
CA ILE A 60 -0.77 -11.02 5.77
C ILE A 60 0.00 -12.27 5.28
N PRO A 61 1.34 -12.25 5.29
CA PRO A 61 2.12 -13.35 4.76
C PRO A 61 2.06 -14.57 5.69
N THR A 62 2.14 -15.76 5.11
CA THR A 62 2.42 -16.97 5.87
C THR A 62 3.90 -17.02 6.25
N MET A 63 4.29 -17.90 7.16
CA MET A 63 5.70 -18.05 7.54
C MET A 63 6.60 -18.42 6.35
N ASP A 64 6.08 -19.18 5.40
CA ASP A 64 6.81 -19.57 4.19
C ASP A 64 7.04 -18.40 3.22
N ASP A 65 6.21 -17.36 3.34
CA ASP A 65 6.28 -16.16 2.51
C ASP A 65 7.12 -15.03 3.16
N ILE A 66 7.67 -15.28 4.33
CA ILE A 66 8.54 -14.33 5.02
C ILE A 66 10.01 -14.61 4.65
N ARG A 67 10.71 -13.56 4.30
CA ARG A 67 12.15 -13.61 4.02
C ARG A 67 12.96 -13.64 5.32
N ALA A 68 14.24 -14.00 5.22
CA ALA A 68 15.15 -14.02 6.37
C ALA A 68 15.32 -12.66 7.08
N ASP A 69 15.05 -11.55 6.36
CA ASP A 69 15.05 -10.18 6.90
C ASP A 69 13.72 -9.79 7.56
N GLY A 70 12.76 -10.72 7.65
CA GLY A 70 11.45 -10.49 8.26
C GLY A 70 10.41 -9.82 7.36
N LEU A 71 10.77 -9.48 6.12
CA LEU A 71 9.84 -8.88 5.18
C LEU A 71 9.10 -9.94 4.37
N ALA A 72 7.85 -9.66 4.02
CA ALA A 72 7.09 -10.50 3.12
C ALA A 72 7.78 -10.59 1.75
N ARG A 73 7.76 -11.77 1.14
CA ARG A 73 8.10 -11.92 -0.27
C ARG A 73 7.12 -11.08 -1.07
N ARG A 74 7.63 -10.43 -2.11
CA ARG A 74 6.76 -9.62 -2.97
C ARG A 74 5.74 -10.54 -3.64
N THR A 75 4.48 -10.36 -3.27
CA THR A 75 3.32 -10.96 -3.92
C THR A 75 2.60 -9.87 -4.70
N GLY A 76 2.18 -10.16 -5.89
CA GLY A 76 1.44 -9.21 -6.73
C GLY A 76 2.01 -9.08 -8.13
N ALA A 77 1.19 -8.53 -9.00
CA ALA A 77 1.58 -8.26 -10.38
C ALA A 77 2.67 -7.22 -10.45
N GLY A 78 3.70 -7.50 -11.20
CA GLY A 78 4.80 -6.55 -11.45
C GLY A 78 5.99 -7.26 -12.08
N PRO A 79 6.81 -6.52 -12.82
CA PRO A 79 7.96 -7.08 -13.50
C PRO A 79 9.05 -7.49 -12.49
N SER A 80 9.86 -8.47 -12.89
CA SER A 80 11.12 -8.71 -12.22
C SER A 80 12.10 -7.61 -12.61
N LEU A 81 12.58 -6.85 -11.62
CA LEU A 81 13.48 -5.73 -11.86
C LEU A 81 14.94 -6.09 -11.59
N PRO A 82 15.90 -5.47 -12.32
CA PRO A 82 17.32 -5.74 -12.13
C PRO A 82 17.86 -5.24 -10.79
N LEU A 83 17.23 -4.22 -10.19
CA LEU A 83 17.62 -3.68 -8.88
C LEU A 83 16.81 -4.37 -7.78
N LYS A 84 17.51 -4.97 -6.82
CA LYS A 84 16.89 -5.82 -5.78
C LYS A 84 16.53 -5.08 -4.50
N ARG A 85 17.17 -3.93 -4.24
CA ARG A 85 16.85 -3.12 -3.05
C ARG A 85 15.60 -2.31 -3.32
N MET A 86 14.67 -2.35 -2.36
CA MET A 86 13.46 -1.55 -2.40
C MET A 86 13.42 -0.61 -1.21
N MET A 87 12.98 0.61 -1.47
CA MET A 87 12.76 1.63 -0.44
C MET A 87 11.42 2.31 -0.72
N ALA A 88 10.70 2.67 0.33
CA ALA A 88 9.54 3.52 0.21
C ALA A 88 10.00 4.93 -0.15
N GLY A 89 9.51 5.46 -1.26
CA GLY A 89 9.85 6.80 -1.74
C GLY A 89 8.95 7.88 -1.18
N GLY A 90 7.68 7.57 -0.98
CA GLY A 90 6.68 8.49 -0.45
C GLY A 90 5.26 7.98 -0.70
N THR A 91 4.32 8.59 -0.02
CA THR A 91 2.89 8.28 -0.15
C THR A 91 2.09 9.57 -0.04
N ASN A 92 1.12 9.73 -0.92
CA ASN A 92 0.11 10.77 -0.83
C ASN A 92 -1.25 10.10 -0.64
N VAL A 93 -2.01 10.55 0.36
CA VAL A 93 -3.32 10.01 0.68
C VAL A 93 -4.35 11.11 0.59
N GLU A 94 -5.40 10.89 -0.20
CA GLU A 94 -6.57 11.75 -0.28
C GLU A 94 -7.76 10.98 0.31
N LEU A 95 -8.35 11.53 1.36
CA LEU A 95 -9.52 10.97 2.02
C LEU A 95 -10.76 11.78 1.67
N HIS A 96 -11.72 11.16 1.02
CA HIS A 96 -12.99 11.82 0.68
C HIS A 96 -13.98 11.79 1.86
N ARG A 97 -13.81 10.85 2.78
CA ARG A 97 -14.51 10.78 4.06
C ARG A 97 -13.67 10.06 5.11
N PRO A 98 -13.96 10.24 6.41
CA PRO A 98 -13.32 9.45 7.46
C PRO A 98 -13.63 7.96 7.33
N ILE A 99 -12.65 7.12 7.67
CA ILE A 99 -12.82 5.68 7.81
C ILE A 99 -13.36 5.39 9.19
N ARG A 100 -14.40 4.57 9.28
CA ARG A 100 -15.08 4.24 10.53
C ARG A 100 -15.15 2.74 10.78
N ALA A 101 -15.28 2.36 12.05
CA ALA A 101 -15.55 0.98 12.41
C ALA A 101 -16.84 0.49 11.76
N GLY A 102 -16.81 -0.71 11.19
CA GLY A 102 -17.92 -1.29 10.44
C GLY A 102 -17.88 -1.01 8.94
N ASP A 103 -17.01 -0.13 8.46
CA ASP A 103 -16.82 0.06 7.03
C ASP A 103 -16.30 -1.24 6.39
N VAL A 104 -16.78 -1.53 5.20
CA VAL A 104 -16.26 -2.58 4.32
C VAL A 104 -15.63 -1.88 3.12
N LEU A 105 -14.32 -1.94 3.01
CA LEU A 105 -13.55 -1.22 2.01
C LEU A 105 -12.89 -2.18 1.03
N THR A 106 -12.97 -1.86 -0.25
CA THR A 106 -12.31 -2.62 -1.32
C THR A 106 -11.28 -1.73 -2.00
N ALA A 107 -10.04 -2.20 -2.02
CA ALA A 107 -8.92 -1.52 -2.66
C ALA A 107 -8.49 -2.22 -3.94
N THR A 108 -8.21 -1.45 -4.98
CA THR A 108 -7.58 -1.91 -6.22
C THR A 108 -6.31 -1.11 -6.44
N ARG A 109 -5.17 -1.80 -6.49
CA ARG A 109 -3.86 -1.18 -6.71
C ARG A 109 -3.43 -1.36 -8.16
N THR A 110 -3.06 -0.26 -8.80
CA THR A 110 -2.62 -0.21 -10.20
C THR A 110 -1.20 0.35 -10.29
N LEU A 111 -0.33 -0.28 -11.06
CA LEU A 111 0.97 0.29 -11.41
C LEU A 111 0.75 1.37 -12.48
N VAL A 112 0.84 2.63 -12.11
CA VAL A 112 0.50 3.76 -13.00
C VAL A 112 1.70 4.33 -13.74
N ALA A 113 2.91 4.20 -13.18
CA ALA A 113 4.13 4.68 -13.85
C ALA A 113 5.37 3.90 -13.42
N MET A 114 6.32 3.85 -14.32
CA MET A 114 7.70 3.40 -14.09
C MET A 114 8.65 4.40 -14.70
N SER A 115 9.70 4.76 -13.98
CA SER A 115 10.73 5.66 -14.48
C SER A 115 12.10 5.34 -13.92
N GLU A 116 13.14 5.73 -14.65
CA GLU A 116 14.52 5.65 -14.20
C GLU A 116 15.05 7.04 -13.87
N LYS A 117 15.90 7.10 -12.85
CA LYS A 117 16.66 8.31 -12.52
C LYS A 117 18.06 7.92 -12.10
N GLU A 118 19.01 8.78 -12.45
CA GLU A 118 20.37 8.67 -11.92
C GLU A 118 20.41 9.27 -10.53
N GLY A 119 20.77 8.44 -9.55
CA GLY A 119 20.93 8.85 -8.16
C GLY A 119 22.40 9.02 -7.80
N ARG A 120 22.67 9.58 -6.63
CA ARG A 120 24.04 9.81 -6.13
C ARG A 120 24.86 8.52 -6.05
N SER A 121 24.22 7.40 -5.74
CA SER A 121 24.87 6.09 -5.53
C SER A 121 24.60 5.12 -6.67
N GLY A 122 24.13 5.58 -7.81
CA GLY A 122 23.79 4.78 -8.98
C GLY A 122 22.33 4.92 -9.42
N PRO A 123 21.93 4.15 -10.42
CA PRO A 123 20.61 4.26 -11.00
C PRO A 123 19.51 3.81 -10.05
N LEU A 124 18.36 4.46 -10.15
CA LEU A 124 17.14 4.18 -9.40
C LEU A 124 16.01 3.90 -10.38
N ILE A 125 15.17 2.94 -10.03
CA ILE A 125 13.89 2.69 -10.70
C ILE A 125 12.77 3.10 -9.76
N PHE A 126 11.89 3.97 -10.22
CA PHE A 126 10.69 4.38 -9.51
C PHE A 126 9.50 3.59 -10.04
N LEU A 127 8.73 3.03 -9.12
CA LEU A 127 7.44 2.42 -9.36
C LEU A 127 6.39 3.27 -8.67
N GLU A 128 5.42 3.77 -9.42
CA GLU A 128 4.32 4.54 -8.87
C GLU A 128 3.04 3.70 -8.93
N TYR A 129 2.44 3.50 -7.77
CA TYR A 129 1.19 2.79 -7.63
C TYR A 129 0.09 3.74 -7.19
N GLN A 130 -1.06 3.63 -7.82
CA GLN A 130 -2.29 4.23 -7.35
C GLN A 130 -3.16 3.15 -6.72
N THR A 131 -3.69 3.41 -5.54
CA THR A 131 -4.64 2.52 -4.88
C THR A 131 -5.96 3.26 -4.72
N ASP A 132 -6.96 2.82 -5.45
CA ASP A 132 -8.32 3.33 -5.33
C ASP A 132 -9.08 2.48 -4.32
N VAL A 133 -9.72 3.15 -3.37
CA VAL A 133 -10.46 2.50 -2.28
C VAL A 133 -11.91 2.97 -2.32
N VAL A 134 -12.82 2.02 -2.35
CA VAL A 134 -14.26 2.29 -2.36
C VAL A 134 -14.95 1.56 -1.20
N ASP A 135 -16.05 2.13 -0.73
CA ASP A 135 -16.92 1.46 0.24
C ASP A 135 -17.89 0.47 -0.44
N ALA A 136 -18.77 -0.14 0.36
CA ALA A 136 -19.76 -1.10 -0.13
C ALA A 136 -20.75 -0.51 -1.14
N ASP A 137 -20.92 0.82 -1.13
CA ASP A 137 -21.81 1.54 -2.06
C ASP A 137 -21.07 2.03 -3.32
N GLY A 138 -19.75 1.81 -3.39
CA GLY A 138 -18.91 2.19 -4.53
C GLY A 138 -18.42 3.65 -4.50
N ASN A 139 -18.46 4.30 -3.32
CA ASN A 139 -17.97 5.66 -3.13
C ASN A 139 -16.54 5.68 -2.64
#